data_02c0f4581c6ab7a2adca55beadb71c38
#
_entry.id   02c0f4581c6ab7a2adca55beadb71c38
#
_cell.length_a   1.000
_cell.length_b   1.000
_cell.length_c   1.000
_cell.angle_alpha   90.00
_cell.angle_beta   90.00
_cell.angle_gamma   90.00
#
_symmetry.space_group_name_H-M   'P 1'
#
loop_
_entity.id
_entity.type
_entity.pdbx_description
1 polymer ?
#
loop_
_entity_poly.entity_id
_entity_poly.type
_entity_poly.pdbx_seq_one_letter_code
_entity_poly.pdbx_strand_id
1 'polypeptide(L)'
;MRKRMAIMAGLVLAVAAVGRLTLAAPSNPHIVAQDGAAAVPVDVELILAVDVSYSMDPDEQALQREGYMSAITSREFLRALREGNHARIAMTYFEWAGTYHQQIIVPWRLIDGPESAEGFAADIGRARYTRASRTSISGALLFAAPLFDGSGYRGVRRVIDVSGDGVNNNGPLIVPTRDEVLAKGITINGLPIMLKKPSMSMIDIENLDVYYEDCVIGGPAAFVIPIKEREQFKEAIRTKLVLEIAHRMLQRRVVPASSAAPRISCAIGEKLWQERWGN
;
A
#
# COMPACT_ATOMS: atom_id res chain seq x y z
N MET A 1 -46.33 -70.58 -68.21
CA MET A 1 -46.77 -70.76 -66.88
C MET A 1 -45.61 -70.59 -65.92
N ARG A 2 -45.61 -69.84 -64.97
CA ARG A 2 -44.64 -69.30 -63.98
C ARG A 2 -44.02 -67.96 -64.34
N LYS A 3 -44.66 -66.92 -63.99
CA LYS A 3 -44.16 -65.51 -63.93
C LYS A 3 -43.16 -65.40 -62.78
N ARG A 4 -41.94 -64.92 -63.10
CA ARG A 4 -40.95 -64.54 -62.07
C ARG A 4 -41.06 -63.04 -61.92
N MET A 5 -41.39 -62.64 -60.69
CA MET A 5 -41.47 -61.25 -60.26
C MET A 5 -40.10 -60.87 -59.70
N ALA A 6 -39.48 -59.84 -60.25
CA ALA A 6 -38.22 -59.32 -59.80
C ALA A 6 -38.52 -58.23 -58.74
N ILE A 7 -37.95 -58.36 -57.54
CA ILE A 7 -38.07 -57.40 -56.46
C ILE A 7 -36.79 -56.53 -56.54
N MET A 8 -36.97 -55.24 -56.84
CA MET A 8 -35.92 -54.22 -56.67
C MET A 8 -35.84 -53.83 -55.22
N ALA A 9 -34.70 -54.06 -54.58
CA ALA A 9 -34.37 -53.53 -53.25
C ALA A 9 -33.75 -52.14 -53.37
N GLY A 10 -34.47 -51.15 -52.91
CA GLY A 10 -33.95 -49.78 -52.79
C GLY A 10 -33.12 -49.65 -51.50
N LEU A 11 -31.86 -49.27 -51.69
CA LEU A 11 -30.94 -48.97 -50.56
C LEU A 11 -31.15 -47.51 -50.13
N VAL A 12 -31.72 -47.27 -48.97
CA VAL A 12 -31.81 -45.95 -48.34
C VAL A 12 -30.57 -45.73 -47.50
N LEU A 13 -29.69 -44.82 -47.95
CA LEU A 13 -28.56 -44.36 -47.17
C LEU A 13 -29.05 -43.29 -46.13
N ALA A 14 -29.06 -43.66 -44.87
CA ALA A 14 -29.25 -42.75 -43.78
C ALA A 14 -27.90 -42.09 -43.40
N VAL A 15 -27.74 -40.81 -43.72
CA VAL A 15 -26.59 -40.00 -43.26
C VAL A 15 -26.85 -39.53 -41.85
N ALA A 16 -26.20 -40.17 -40.88
CA ALA A 16 -26.20 -39.69 -39.49
C ALA A 16 -25.28 -38.48 -39.34
N ALA A 17 -25.87 -37.30 -39.19
CA ALA A 17 -25.13 -36.09 -38.81
C ALA A 17 -24.80 -36.15 -37.30
N VAL A 18 -23.53 -36.45 -37.01
CA VAL A 18 -23.02 -36.37 -35.61
C VAL A 18 -22.74 -34.89 -35.31
N GLY A 19 -23.69 -34.23 -34.69
CA GLY A 19 -23.49 -32.89 -34.12
C GLY A 19 -22.48 -32.96 -32.97
N ARG A 20 -21.30 -32.40 -33.17
CA ARG A 20 -20.37 -32.14 -32.06
C ARG A 20 -20.92 -31.00 -31.24
N LEU A 21 -21.45 -31.30 -30.03
CA LEU A 21 -21.66 -30.31 -28.99
C LEU A 21 -20.29 -29.88 -28.48
N THR A 22 -19.82 -28.71 -28.90
CA THR A 22 -18.71 -28.03 -28.25
C THR A 22 -19.25 -27.40 -26.98
N LEU A 23 -18.96 -28.01 -25.84
CA LEU A 23 -19.09 -27.38 -24.54
C LEU A 23 -18.10 -26.19 -24.49
N ALA A 24 -18.63 -24.98 -24.64
CA ALA A 24 -17.86 -23.79 -24.37
C ALA A 24 -17.56 -23.75 -22.86
N ALA A 25 -16.29 -23.97 -22.50
CA ALA A 25 -15.83 -23.70 -21.14
C ALA A 25 -16.09 -22.21 -20.83
N PRO A 26 -16.47 -21.89 -19.57
CA PRO A 26 -16.60 -20.49 -19.18
C PRO A 26 -15.21 -19.85 -19.31
N SER A 27 -15.05 -18.96 -20.28
CA SER A 27 -13.90 -18.08 -20.35
C SER A 27 -13.97 -17.17 -19.13
N ASN A 28 -13.12 -17.40 -18.14
CA ASN A 28 -12.79 -16.36 -17.19
C ASN A 28 -12.43 -15.12 -18.00
N PRO A 29 -13.01 -13.95 -17.68
CA PRO A 29 -12.49 -12.73 -18.25
C PRO A 29 -11.08 -12.54 -17.68
N HIS A 30 -10.09 -13.09 -18.35
CA HIS A 30 -8.74 -12.56 -18.22
C HIS A 30 -8.90 -11.09 -18.58
N ILE A 31 -8.71 -10.21 -17.58
CA ILE A 31 -8.43 -8.81 -17.83
C ILE A 31 -7.19 -8.84 -18.70
N VAL A 32 -7.41 -8.73 -20.02
CA VAL A 32 -6.33 -8.51 -20.97
C VAL A 32 -5.77 -7.16 -20.52
N ALA A 33 -4.58 -7.17 -19.95
CA ALA A 33 -3.81 -5.97 -19.77
C ALA A 33 -3.81 -5.30 -21.14
N GLN A 34 -4.31 -4.06 -21.20
CA GLN A 34 -4.23 -3.26 -22.42
C GLN A 34 -2.75 -3.00 -22.66
N ASP A 35 -2.09 -3.90 -23.35
CA ASP A 35 -0.75 -3.69 -23.89
C ASP A 35 -0.82 -2.48 -24.83
N GLY A 36 -0.25 -1.35 -24.39
CA GLY A 36 -0.01 -0.21 -25.25
C GLY A 36 -0.38 1.17 -24.76
N ALA A 37 -1.11 1.34 -23.67
CA ALA A 37 -1.30 2.68 -23.12
C ALA A 37 -0.02 3.13 -22.40
N ALA A 38 0.63 4.20 -22.92
CA ALA A 38 1.81 4.76 -22.26
C ALA A 38 1.45 5.17 -20.83
N ALA A 39 2.25 4.74 -19.85
CA ALA A 39 2.04 5.06 -18.43
C ALA A 39 1.88 6.58 -18.24
N VAL A 40 0.88 7.00 -17.48
CA VAL A 40 0.57 8.41 -17.25
C VAL A 40 1.69 9.05 -16.42
N PRO A 41 2.38 10.11 -16.90
CA PRO A 41 3.42 10.78 -16.14
C PRO A 41 2.81 11.55 -14.96
N VAL A 42 3.41 11.42 -13.79
CA VAL A 42 3.01 12.08 -12.54
C VAL A 42 4.24 12.55 -11.76
N ASP A 43 4.08 13.51 -10.86
CA ASP A 43 5.19 13.99 -10.03
C ASP A 43 5.61 12.95 -8.99
N VAL A 44 4.64 12.27 -8.39
CA VAL A 44 4.86 11.24 -7.37
C VAL A 44 3.87 10.09 -7.56
N GLU A 45 4.37 8.86 -7.44
CA GLU A 45 3.56 7.71 -7.11
C GLU A 45 3.67 7.51 -5.60
N LEU A 46 2.56 7.69 -4.86
CA LEU A 46 2.52 7.67 -3.40
C LEU A 46 1.64 6.52 -2.89
N ILE A 47 2.22 5.65 -2.10
CA ILE A 47 1.52 4.59 -1.38
C ILE A 47 1.36 5.01 0.08
N LEU A 48 0.12 5.09 0.55
CA LEU A 48 -0.21 5.27 1.96
C LEU A 48 -0.42 3.88 2.59
N ALA A 49 0.54 3.44 3.40
CA ALA A 49 0.53 2.17 4.11
C ALA A 49 0.16 2.41 5.58
N VAL A 50 -1.05 2.06 5.98
CA VAL A 50 -1.67 2.50 7.23
C VAL A 50 -1.90 1.33 8.17
N ASP A 51 -1.32 1.39 9.36
CA ASP A 51 -1.43 0.35 10.39
C ASP A 51 -2.85 0.27 10.98
N VAL A 52 -3.37 -0.95 11.05
CA VAL A 52 -4.62 -1.31 11.70
C VAL A 52 -4.42 -2.46 12.71
N SER A 53 -3.21 -2.59 13.24
CA SER A 53 -2.90 -3.58 14.27
C SER A 53 -3.69 -3.34 15.55
N TYR A 54 -3.81 -4.38 16.40
CA TYR A 54 -4.57 -4.27 17.67
C TYR A 54 -3.97 -3.30 18.68
N SER A 55 -2.74 -2.85 18.51
CA SER A 55 -2.15 -1.77 19.30
C SER A 55 -2.86 -0.44 19.04
N MET A 56 -3.30 -0.17 17.81
CA MET A 56 -4.15 0.97 17.47
C MET A 56 -5.55 0.80 18.08
N ASP A 57 -6.00 1.72 18.94
CA ASP A 57 -7.39 1.68 19.38
C ASP A 57 -8.37 2.21 18.32
N PRO A 58 -9.69 1.92 18.44
CA PRO A 58 -10.67 2.37 17.45
C PRO A 58 -10.71 3.89 17.24
N ASP A 59 -10.49 4.67 18.29
CA ASP A 59 -10.49 6.13 18.19
C ASP A 59 -9.23 6.65 17.49
N GLU A 60 -8.09 5.99 17.69
CA GLU A 60 -6.86 6.30 16.95
C GLU A 60 -6.99 5.96 15.47
N GLN A 61 -7.59 4.83 15.12
CA GLN A 61 -7.87 4.47 13.74
C GLN A 61 -8.83 5.47 13.06
N ALA A 62 -9.88 5.88 13.77
CA ALA A 62 -10.81 6.88 13.26
C ALA A 62 -10.10 8.22 13.02
N LEU A 63 -9.28 8.66 14.00
CA LEU A 63 -8.52 9.90 13.92
C LEU A 63 -7.49 9.86 12.77
N GLN A 64 -6.85 8.71 12.55
CA GLN A 64 -5.89 8.50 11.47
C GLN A 64 -6.58 8.62 10.10
N ARG A 65 -7.70 7.94 9.87
CA ARG A 65 -8.48 8.05 8.62
C ARG A 65 -8.97 9.48 8.40
N GLU A 66 -9.54 10.11 9.43
CA GLU A 66 -10.01 11.49 9.35
C GLU A 66 -8.86 12.46 9.03
N GLY A 67 -7.68 12.21 9.59
CA GLY A 67 -6.47 12.96 9.31
C GLY A 67 -6.08 12.87 7.84
N TYR A 68 -6.03 11.67 7.25
CA TYR A 68 -5.74 11.49 5.83
C TYR A 68 -6.79 12.15 4.93
N MET A 69 -8.08 11.93 5.20
CA MET A 69 -9.17 12.54 4.42
C MET A 69 -9.08 14.07 4.43
N SER A 70 -8.89 14.67 5.61
CA SER A 70 -8.76 16.11 5.78
C SER A 70 -7.50 16.67 5.12
N ALA A 71 -6.38 15.95 5.19
CA ALA A 71 -5.12 16.39 4.62
C ALA A 71 -5.15 16.39 3.08
N ILE A 72 -5.68 15.31 2.47
CA ILE A 72 -5.77 15.16 1.00
C ILE A 72 -6.65 16.24 0.37
N THR A 73 -7.71 16.68 1.06
CA THR A 73 -8.63 17.74 0.59
C THR A 73 -8.23 19.14 1.02
N SER A 74 -7.11 19.29 1.76
CA SER A 74 -6.67 20.58 2.27
C SER A 74 -6.18 21.52 1.16
N ARG A 75 -6.30 22.84 1.43
CA ARG A 75 -5.79 23.87 0.51
C ARG A 75 -4.27 23.77 0.33
N GLU A 76 -3.56 23.43 1.37
CA GLU A 76 -2.11 23.26 1.40
C GLU A 76 -1.68 22.11 0.49
N PHE A 77 -2.33 20.96 0.58
CA PHE A 77 -2.08 19.82 -0.29
C PHE A 77 -2.38 20.15 -1.76
N LEU A 78 -3.55 20.73 -2.06
CA LEU A 78 -3.94 21.11 -3.40
C LEU A 78 -3.03 22.22 -3.99
N ARG A 79 -2.46 23.07 -3.14
CA ARG A 79 -1.45 24.05 -3.58
C ARG A 79 -0.15 23.35 -3.95
N ALA A 80 0.37 22.49 -3.06
CA ALA A 80 1.59 21.73 -3.31
C ALA A 80 1.48 20.87 -4.57
N LEU A 81 0.31 20.25 -4.79
CA LEU A 81 0.01 19.50 -6.00
C LEU A 81 0.21 20.35 -7.28
N ARG A 82 -0.33 21.57 -7.30
CA ARG A 82 -0.23 22.48 -8.46
C ARG A 82 1.19 23.02 -8.70
N GLU A 83 2.05 23.01 -7.70
CA GLU A 83 3.45 23.41 -7.81
C GLU A 83 4.35 22.34 -8.44
N GLY A 84 3.86 21.10 -8.63
CA GLY A 84 4.56 20.02 -9.31
C GLY A 84 4.72 20.27 -10.83
N ASN A 85 5.68 19.58 -11.46
CA ASN A 85 5.93 19.73 -12.90
C ASN A 85 4.75 19.21 -13.75
N HIS A 86 4.08 18.16 -13.28
CA HIS A 86 2.90 17.59 -13.91
C HIS A 86 1.60 18.08 -13.27
N ALA A 87 1.68 18.75 -12.12
CA ALA A 87 0.56 19.19 -11.29
C ALA A 87 -0.44 18.04 -10.98
N ARG A 88 0.08 16.83 -10.86
CA ARG A 88 -0.69 15.61 -10.57
C ARG A 88 0.19 14.53 -9.96
N ILE A 89 -0.41 13.71 -9.12
CA ILE A 89 0.22 12.55 -8.50
C ILE A 89 -0.68 11.32 -8.67
N ALA A 90 -0.10 10.13 -8.52
CA ALA A 90 -0.86 8.90 -8.36
C ALA A 90 -0.81 8.47 -6.89
N MET A 91 -1.96 8.09 -6.33
CA MET A 91 -2.05 7.62 -4.95
C MET A 91 -2.80 6.31 -4.84
N THR A 92 -2.37 5.49 -3.89
CA THR A 92 -3.12 4.32 -3.40
C THR A 92 -3.07 4.29 -1.87
N TYR A 93 -4.08 3.70 -1.24
CA TYR A 93 -4.19 3.57 0.21
C TYR A 93 -4.49 2.11 0.55
N PHE A 94 -3.67 1.51 1.39
CA PHE A 94 -3.93 0.19 1.93
C PHE A 94 -3.74 0.14 3.43
N GLU A 95 -4.45 -0.77 4.08
CA GLU A 95 -4.34 -1.05 5.50
C GLU A 95 -3.55 -2.33 5.73
N TRP A 96 -2.74 -2.36 6.80
CA TRP A 96 -1.90 -3.49 7.13
C TRP A 96 -1.81 -3.74 8.64
N ALA A 97 -1.44 -4.98 9.02
CA ALA A 97 -1.13 -5.39 10.38
C ALA A 97 -0.03 -6.46 10.36
N GLY A 98 -0.34 -7.72 10.66
CA GLY A 98 0.61 -8.84 10.55
C GLY A 98 1.00 -9.16 9.10
N THR A 99 1.96 -10.08 8.95
CA THR A 99 2.59 -10.45 7.66
C THR A 99 1.61 -10.78 6.54
N TYR A 100 0.43 -11.33 6.87
CA TYR A 100 -0.58 -11.77 5.89
C TYR A 100 -1.84 -10.90 5.91
N HIS A 101 -1.78 -9.74 6.51
CA HIS A 101 -2.92 -8.82 6.59
C HIS A 101 -2.59 -7.51 5.90
N GLN A 102 -2.82 -7.46 4.60
CA GLN A 102 -2.75 -6.25 3.78
C GLN A 102 -4.03 -6.18 2.94
N GLN A 103 -4.69 -5.04 2.95
CA GLN A 103 -5.92 -4.81 2.21
C GLN A 103 -5.88 -3.47 1.49
N ILE A 104 -5.94 -3.48 0.16
CA ILE A 104 -6.09 -2.26 -0.62
C ILE A 104 -7.50 -1.73 -0.38
N ILE A 105 -7.58 -0.53 0.18
CA ILE A 105 -8.82 0.19 0.44
C ILE A 105 -9.16 1.08 -0.75
N VAL A 106 -8.19 1.85 -1.24
CA VAL A 106 -8.36 2.65 -2.44
C VAL A 106 -7.27 2.23 -3.43
N PRO A 107 -7.63 1.64 -4.58
CA PRO A 107 -6.67 1.31 -5.62
C PRO A 107 -6.03 2.57 -6.19
N TRP A 108 -4.98 2.41 -7.00
CA TRP A 108 -4.30 3.53 -7.66
C TRP A 108 -5.28 4.49 -8.34
N ARG A 109 -5.14 5.77 -8.02
CA ARG A 109 -5.91 6.87 -8.61
C ARG A 109 -5.04 8.06 -8.93
N LEU A 110 -5.37 8.71 -10.02
CA LEU A 110 -4.84 10.03 -10.35
C LEU A 110 -5.48 11.08 -9.44
N ILE A 111 -4.63 11.91 -8.82
CA ILE A 111 -5.05 13.10 -8.10
C ILE A 111 -4.48 14.30 -8.86
N ASP A 112 -5.34 15.08 -9.47
CA ASP A 112 -5.02 16.23 -10.33
C ASP A 112 -5.81 17.49 -9.99
N GLY A 113 -6.66 17.43 -8.96
CA GLY A 113 -7.46 18.55 -8.51
C GLY A 113 -8.37 18.22 -7.32
N PRO A 114 -9.23 19.18 -6.93
CA PRO A 114 -10.11 19.03 -5.78
C PRO A 114 -11.07 17.83 -5.91
N GLU A 115 -11.68 17.65 -7.07
CA GLU A 115 -12.67 16.59 -7.30
C GLU A 115 -12.06 15.18 -7.12
N SER A 116 -10.90 14.94 -7.73
CA SER A 116 -10.19 13.66 -7.60
C SER A 116 -9.68 13.43 -6.16
N ALA A 117 -9.25 14.48 -5.47
CA ALA A 117 -8.85 14.45 -4.06
C ALA A 117 -10.04 14.11 -3.13
N GLU A 118 -11.18 14.76 -3.33
CA GLU A 118 -12.43 14.50 -2.59
C GLU A 118 -12.95 13.08 -2.82
N GLY A 119 -12.90 12.61 -4.08
CA GLY A 119 -13.27 11.24 -4.43
C GLY A 119 -12.39 10.20 -3.72
N PHE A 120 -11.07 10.41 -3.67
CA PHE A 120 -10.13 9.55 -2.95
C PHE A 120 -10.39 9.54 -1.44
N ALA A 121 -10.56 10.72 -0.84
CA ALA A 121 -10.88 10.86 0.58
C ALA A 121 -12.22 10.20 0.94
N ALA A 122 -13.25 10.35 0.09
CA ALA A 122 -14.55 9.72 0.30
C ALA A 122 -14.47 8.18 0.26
N ASP A 123 -13.60 7.59 -0.58
CA ASP A 123 -13.38 6.14 -0.62
C ASP A 123 -12.73 5.63 0.66
N ILE A 124 -11.75 6.35 1.23
CA ILE A 124 -11.19 6.05 2.54
C ILE A 124 -12.29 6.07 3.61
N GLY A 125 -13.15 7.10 3.61
CA GLY A 125 -14.21 7.26 4.60
C GLY A 125 -15.30 6.19 4.54
N ARG A 126 -15.56 5.61 3.36
CA ARG A 126 -16.56 4.54 3.17
C ARG A 126 -16.06 3.15 3.56
N ALA A 127 -14.78 2.97 3.70
CA ALA A 127 -14.21 1.67 4.03
C ALA A 127 -14.59 1.24 5.45
N ARG A 128 -14.84 -0.07 5.61
CA ARG A 128 -15.08 -0.65 6.94
C ARG A 128 -13.81 -0.58 7.77
N TYR A 129 -13.98 -0.35 9.07
CA TYR A 129 -12.86 -0.49 10.00
C TYR A 129 -12.53 -1.97 10.19
N THR A 130 -11.27 -2.30 10.02
CA THR A 130 -10.71 -3.63 10.30
C THR A 130 -9.60 -3.50 11.32
N ARG A 131 -9.37 -4.57 12.07
CA ARG A 131 -8.22 -4.67 12.99
C ARG A 131 -7.69 -6.08 12.94
N ALA A 132 -6.38 -6.23 13.05
CA ALA A 132 -5.74 -7.54 13.07
C ALA A 132 -4.57 -7.59 14.05
N SER A 133 -4.12 -8.80 14.36
CA SER A 133 -3.01 -9.01 15.29
C SER A 133 -1.66 -8.80 14.60
N ARG A 134 -0.65 -8.44 15.40
CA ARG A 134 0.74 -8.27 14.98
C ARG A 134 0.99 -6.99 14.18
N THR A 135 2.27 -6.61 14.16
CA THR A 135 2.78 -5.44 13.43
C THR A 135 3.91 -5.91 12.53
N SER A 136 3.67 -5.93 11.22
CA SER A 136 4.64 -6.35 10.21
C SER A 136 4.92 -5.20 9.23
N ILE A 137 5.76 -4.26 9.65
CA ILE A 137 6.21 -3.17 8.77
C ILE A 137 6.92 -3.77 7.55
N SER A 138 7.76 -4.79 7.76
CA SER A 138 8.42 -5.52 6.68
C SER A 138 7.42 -6.16 5.71
N GLY A 139 6.34 -6.76 6.21
CA GLY A 139 5.26 -7.30 5.38
C GLY A 139 4.54 -6.22 4.58
N ALA A 140 4.28 -5.05 5.18
CA ALA A 140 3.71 -3.90 4.51
C ALA A 140 4.61 -3.38 3.37
N LEU A 141 5.92 -3.28 3.59
CA LEU A 141 6.89 -2.86 2.58
C LEU A 141 6.99 -3.86 1.42
N LEU A 142 7.03 -5.17 1.70
CA LEU A 142 7.06 -6.22 0.67
C LEU A 142 5.77 -6.26 -0.14
N PHE A 143 4.63 -5.97 0.47
CA PHE A 143 3.35 -5.84 -0.24
C PHE A 143 3.31 -4.58 -1.10
N ALA A 144 3.79 -3.45 -0.58
CA ALA A 144 3.73 -2.15 -1.25
C ALA A 144 4.65 -2.07 -2.48
N ALA A 145 5.88 -2.55 -2.39
CA ALA A 145 6.88 -2.35 -3.44
C ALA A 145 6.44 -2.84 -4.83
N PRO A 146 5.85 -4.04 -5.02
CA PRO A 146 5.38 -4.49 -6.34
C PRO A 146 4.14 -3.74 -6.85
N LEU A 147 3.41 -3.00 -6.02
CA LEU A 147 2.24 -2.22 -6.48
C LEU A 147 2.60 -1.13 -7.49
N PHE A 148 3.85 -0.64 -7.47
CA PHE A 148 4.32 0.33 -8.45
C PHE A 148 4.41 -0.23 -9.87
N ASP A 149 4.72 -1.51 -10.02
CA ASP A 149 4.94 -2.13 -11.34
C ASP A 149 3.64 -2.24 -12.16
N GLY A 150 2.49 -2.28 -11.50
CA GLY A 150 1.17 -2.35 -12.13
C GLY A 150 0.33 -1.08 -11.97
N SER A 151 0.93 0.04 -11.55
CA SER A 151 0.19 1.27 -11.21
C SER A 151 -0.52 1.92 -12.41
N GLY A 152 0.00 1.76 -13.62
CA GLY A 152 -0.42 2.50 -14.83
C GLY A 152 0.15 3.92 -14.88
N TYR A 153 0.98 4.31 -13.91
CA TYR A 153 1.60 5.63 -13.79
C TYR A 153 3.12 5.54 -13.93
N ARG A 154 3.74 6.69 -14.17
CA ARG A 154 5.19 6.86 -14.18
C ARG A 154 5.55 8.10 -13.39
N GLY A 155 5.81 7.92 -12.11
CA GLY A 155 6.22 8.97 -11.19
C GLY A 155 7.67 9.38 -11.36
N VAL A 156 7.96 10.66 -11.20
CA VAL A 156 9.34 11.15 -11.03
C VAL A 156 9.95 10.55 -9.74
N ARG A 157 9.12 10.35 -8.73
CA ARG A 157 9.48 9.69 -7.47
C ARG A 157 8.46 8.60 -7.13
N ARG A 158 8.94 7.53 -6.49
CA ARG A 158 8.14 6.47 -5.88
C ARG A 158 8.32 6.51 -4.38
N VAL A 159 7.22 6.64 -3.65
CA VAL A 159 7.24 6.85 -2.21
C VAL A 159 6.26 5.90 -1.51
N ILE A 160 6.73 5.23 -0.46
CA ILE A 160 5.89 4.52 0.51
C ILE A 160 5.88 5.33 1.80
N ASP A 161 4.71 5.78 2.21
CA ASP A 161 4.45 6.41 3.50
C ASP A 161 3.93 5.35 4.48
N VAL A 162 4.70 5.02 5.51
CA VAL A 162 4.35 4.01 6.51
C VAL A 162 3.93 4.69 7.80
N SER A 163 2.69 4.49 8.22
CA SER A 163 2.18 4.95 9.53
C SER A 163 1.84 3.79 10.44
N GLY A 164 2.18 3.91 11.73
CA GLY A 164 1.87 2.89 12.74
C GLY A 164 2.35 3.28 14.13
N ASP A 165 1.84 2.57 15.16
CA ASP A 165 2.12 2.82 16.57
C ASP A 165 3.07 1.79 17.20
N GLY A 166 3.67 0.91 16.38
CA GLY A 166 4.52 -0.16 16.88
C GLY A 166 5.78 -0.44 16.05
N VAL A 167 6.64 -1.26 16.61
CA VAL A 167 7.84 -1.81 15.96
C VAL A 167 7.51 -3.06 15.16
N ASN A 168 8.35 -3.42 14.17
CA ASN A 168 8.24 -4.69 13.49
C ASN A 168 8.37 -5.84 14.48
N ASN A 169 7.35 -6.69 14.60
CA ASN A 169 7.34 -7.84 15.52
C ASN A 169 6.85 -9.13 14.84
N ASN A 170 6.68 -9.10 13.53
CA ASN A 170 6.19 -10.22 12.74
C ASN A 170 6.75 -10.14 11.31
N GLY A 171 7.03 -11.29 10.71
CA GLY A 171 7.57 -11.39 9.36
C GLY A 171 9.10 -11.25 9.28
N PRO A 172 9.65 -10.90 8.12
CA PRO A 172 11.08 -10.71 7.93
C PRO A 172 11.64 -9.56 8.77
N LEU A 173 12.95 -9.56 9.00
CA LEU A 173 13.63 -8.45 9.67
C LEU A 173 13.49 -7.16 8.85
N ILE A 174 13.26 -6.05 9.55
CA ILE A 174 12.95 -4.76 8.90
C ILE A 174 14.10 -4.22 8.05
N VAL A 175 15.35 -4.28 8.51
CA VAL A 175 16.48 -3.67 7.82
C VAL A 175 16.76 -4.31 6.46
N PRO A 176 16.91 -5.65 6.33
CA PRO A 176 17.08 -6.26 5.02
C PRO A 176 15.91 -5.97 4.07
N THR A 177 14.68 -5.96 4.58
CA THR A 177 13.48 -5.66 3.78
C THR A 177 13.48 -4.21 3.30
N ARG A 178 13.76 -3.26 4.20
CA ARG A 178 13.92 -1.85 3.83
C ARG A 178 14.96 -1.68 2.72
N ASP A 179 16.13 -2.27 2.89
CA ASP A 179 17.24 -2.12 1.96
C ASP A 179 16.90 -2.72 0.58
N GLU A 180 16.15 -3.84 0.52
CA GLU A 180 15.61 -4.39 -0.73
C GLU A 180 14.67 -3.40 -1.45
N VAL A 181 13.79 -2.74 -0.71
CA VAL A 181 12.86 -1.76 -1.26
C VAL A 181 13.59 -0.51 -1.75
N LEU A 182 14.57 -0.04 -0.98
CA LEU A 182 15.42 1.10 -1.37
C LEU A 182 16.23 0.82 -2.64
N ALA A 183 16.71 -0.42 -2.82
CA ALA A 183 17.43 -0.84 -4.02
C ALA A 183 16.59 -0.75 -5.31
N LYS A 184 15.25 -0.73 -5.19
CA LYS A 184 14.30 -0.50 -6.29
C LYS A 184 14.08 0.99 -6.61
N GLY A 185 14.81 1.90 -5.95
CA GLY A 185 14.66 3.35 -6.12
C GLY A 185 13.41 3.93 -5.44
N ILE A 186 12.85 3.23 -4.47
CA ILE A 186 11.67 3.66 -3.71
C ILE A 186 12.13 4.36 -2.45
N THR A 187 11.57 5.53 -2.13
CA THR A 187 11.77 6.21 -0.84
C THR A 187 10.74 5.72 0.16
N ILE A 188 11.15 5.51 1.40
CA ILE A 188 10.27 5.14 2.51
C ILE A 188 10.28 6.26 3.53
N ASN A 189 9.11 6.83 3.83
CA ASN A 189 8.90 7.83 4.88
C ASN A 189 8.06 7.25 6.02
N GLY A 190 8.14 7.85 7.21
CA GLY A 190 7.54 7.32 8.42
C GLY A 190 6.63 8.31 9.15
N LEU A 191 5.53 7.78 9.71
CA LEU A 191 4.61 8.48 10.61
C LEU A 191 4.42 7.65 11.89
N PRO A 192 5.39 7.62 12.81
CA PRO A 192 5.22 6.93 14.08
C PRO A 192 4.18 7.62 14.96
N ILE A 193 3.20 6.85 15.43
CA ILE A 193 2.11 7.31 16.29
C ILE A 193 2.46 6.96 17.73
N MET A 194 2.68 7.97 18.57
CA MET A 194 3.21 7.84 19.94
C MET A 194 2.27 8.44 20.98
N LEU A 195 0.96 8.21 20.81
CA LEU A 195 -0.07 8.78 21.69
C LEU A 195 -0.16 8.07 23.06
N LYS A 196 0.25 6.81 23.11
CA LYS A 196 0.21 5.99 24.31
C LYS A 196 1.55 6.00 25.01
N LYS A 197 1.49 5.95 26.35
CA LYS A 197 2.68 5.61 27.12
C LYS A 197 2.99 4.13 26.90
N PRO A 198 4.25 3.77 26.73
CA PRO A 198 4.65 2.38 26.60
C PRO A 198 4.10 1.53 27.75
N SER A 199 3.54 0.39 27.38
CA SER A 199 2.89 -0.52 28.31
C SER A 199 3.62 -1.86 28.33
N MET A 200 3.84 -2.41 29.52
CA MET A 200 4.39 -3.77 29.66
C MET A 200 3.49 -4.85 29.06
N SER A 201 2.23 -4.54 28.77
CA SER A 201 1.28 -5.48 28.15
C SER A 201 1.35 -5.50 26.62
N MET A 202 1.91 -4.46 26.00
CA MET A 202 2.07 -4.33 24.56
C MET A 202 3.57 -4.33 24.20
N ILE A 203 3.90 -4.55 22.92
CA ILE A 203 5.29 -4.45 22.43
C ILE A 203 5.53 -2.98 22.05
N ASP A 204 5.42 -2.10 23.03
CA ASP A 204 5.59 -0.67 22.84
C ASP A 204 7.00 -0.24 23.29
N ILE A 205 7.56 0.73 22.59
CA ILE A 205 8.83 1.34 22.96
C ILE A 205 8.71 2.86 23.07
N GLU A 206 9.48 3.48 23.97
CA GLU A 206 9.43 4.94 24.18
C GLU A 206 9.93 5.74 22.98
N ASN A 207 10.93 5.22 22.27
CA ASN A 207 11.62 5.91 21.19
C ASN A 207 11.22 5.36 19.83
N LEU A 208 9.92 5.27 19.55
CA LEU A 208 9.41 4.77 18.27
C LEU A 208 9.84 5.65 17.09
N ASP A 209 9.94 6.96 17.30
CA ASP A 209 10.46 7.92 16.32
C ASP A 209 11.91 7.58 15.93
N VAL A 210 12.77 7.28 16.91
CA VAL A 210 14.15 6.86 16.68
C VAL A 210 14.21 5.51 15.95
N TYR A 211 13.32 4.56 16.30
CA TYR A 211 13.22 3.29 15.59
C TYR A 211 12.84 3.49 14.11
N TYR A 212 11.87 4.37 13.83
CA TYR A 212 11.52 4.67 12.44
C TYR A 212 12.67 5.33 11.69
N GLU A 213 13.39 6.28 12.31
CA GLU A 213 14.56 6.94 11.71
C GLU A 213 15.69 5.97 11.38
N ASP A 214 16.03 5.07 12.31
CA ASP A 214 17.20 4.21 12.17
C ASP A 214 16.91 2.92 11.38
N CYS A 215 15.66 2.40 11.47
CA CYS A 215 15.35 1.06 11.02
C CYS A 215 14.35 0.99 9.86
N VAL A 216 13.41 1.95 9.76
CA VAL A 216 12.26 1.85 8.83
C VAL A 216 12.47 2.71 7.58
N ILE A 217 12.76 4.00 7.76
CA ILE A 217 12.84 4.94 6.63
C ILE A 217 14.15 4.81 5.85
N GLY A 218 14.12 5.33 4.63
CA GLY A 218 15.33 5.43 3.80
C GLY A 218 15.04 5.94 2.40
N GLY A 219 16.11 6.16 1.65
CA GLY A 219 16.04 6.72 0.31
C GLY A 219 16.23 8.24 0.28
N PRO A 220 16.25 8.84 -0.93
CA PRO A 220 16.51 10.28 -1.09
C PRO A 220 15.46 11.13 -0.37
N ALA A 221 15.92 12.03 0.52
CA ALA A 221 15.08 12.95 1.28
C ALA A 221 14.02 12.26 2.18
N ALA A 222 14.27 11.02 2.60
CA ALA A 222 13.41 10.32 3.55
C ALA A 222 13.31 11.09 4.88
N PHE A 223 12.15 11.06 5.49
CA PHE A 223 11.88 11.78 6.74
C PHE A 223 10.84 11.07 7.61
N VAL A 224 10.85 11.45 8.90
CA VAL A 224 9.88 11.01 9.91
C VAL A 224 9.13 12.23 10.44
N ILE A 225 7.82 12.09 10.65
CA ILE A 225 7.02 13.04 11.43
C ILE A 225 6.35 12.27 12.55
N PRO A 226 6.83 12.37 13.80
CA PRO A 226 6.22 11.70 14.92
C PRO A 226 4.94 12.42 15.38
N ILE A 227 3.92 11.65 15.75
CA ILE A 227 2.71 12.18 16.39
C ILE A 227 2.77 11.84 17.87
N LYS A 228 2.95 12.85 18.73
CA LYS A 228 3.08 12.69 20.20
C LYS A 228 1.86 13.16 20.97
N GLU A 229 0.99 13.95 20.33
CA GLU A 229 -0.21 14.50 20.92
C GLU A 229 -1.40 14.36 19.98
N ARG A 230 -2.57 14.07 20.55
CA ARG A 230 -3.81 13.83 19.78
C ARG A 230 -4.24 15.05 18.96
N GLU A 231 -4.04 16.23 19.52
CA GLU A 231 -4.39 17.51 18.92
C GLU A 231 -3.56 17.81 17.66
N GLN A 232 -2.35 17.27 17.58
CA GLN A 232 -1.42 17.47 16.45
C GLN A 232 -1.69 16.52 15.30
N PHE A 233 -2.55 15.53 15.46
CA PHE A 233 -2.69 14.40 14.54
C PHE A 233 -3.00 14.86 13.09
N LYS A 234 -4.06 15.66 12.93
CA LYS A 234 -4.47 16.16 11.60
C LYS A 234 -3.40 17.06 10.96
N GLU A 235 -2.75 17.89 11.78
CA GLU A 235 -1.69 18.78 11.30
C GLU A 235 -0.44 18.00 10.89
N ALA A 236 -0.04 16.99 11.64
CA ALA A 236 1.11 16.15 11.33
C ALA A 236 0.92 15.40 10.00
N ILE A 237 -0.26 14.78 9.79
CA ILE A 237 -0.58 14.12 8.52
C ILE A 237 -0.61 15.12 7.37
N ARG A 238 -1.24 16.28 7.56
CA ARG A 238 -1.26 17.34 6.53
C ARG A 238 0.14 17.78 6.14
N THR A 239 0.97 18.12 7.14
CA THR A 239 2.36 18.53 6.92
C THR A 239 3.13 17.43 6.19
N LYS A 240 2.95 16.17 6.61
CA LYS A 240 3.61 15.03 6.01
C LYS A 240 3.22 14.90 4.53
N LEU A 241 1.92 14.86 4.20
CA LEU A 241 1.45 14.73 2.82
C LEU A 241 1.89 15.90 1.93
N VAL A 242 1.92 17.12 2.46
CA VAL A 242 2.45 18.28 1.72
C VAL A 242 3.94 18.08 1.41
N LEU A 243 4.74 17.61 2.37
CA LEU A 243 6.16 17.33 2.17
C LEU A 243 6.41 16.18 1.18
N GLU A 244 5.55 15.15 1.17
CA GLU A 244 5.61 14.03 0.23
C GLU A 244 5.51 14.51 -1.23
N ILE A 245 4.62 15.45 -1.50
CA ILE A 245 4.32 15.88 -2.85
C ILE A 245 5.04 17.17 -3.25
N ALA A 246 5.53 17.96 -2.28
CA ALA A 246 6.22 19.20 -2.57
C ALA A 246 7.47 18.96 -3.42
N HIS A 247 7.56 19.67 -4.53
CA HIS A 247 8.69 19.57 -5.47
C HIS A 247 9.98 20.18 -4.90
N ARG A 248 9.86 20.98 -3.88
CA ARG A 248 11.01 21.51 -3.14
C ARG A 248 11.64 20.35 -2.37
N MET A 249 12.70 19.80 -2.93
CA MET A 249 13.74 19.24 -2.09
C MET A 249 14.06 20.32 -1.06
N LEU A 250 13.44 20.21 0.12
CA LEU A 250 14.05 20.84 1.27
C LEU A 250 15.47 20.32 1.21
N GLN A 251 16.44 21.24 1.06
CA GLN A 251 17.87 20.95 1.21
C GLN A 251 18.12 20.56 2.68
N ARG A 252 17.36 19.58 3.17
CA ARG A 252 17.68 18.84 4.35
C ARG A 252 18.71 17.84 3.91
N ARG A 253 19.91 18.02 4.49
CA ARG A 253 21.01 17.09 4.51
C ARG A 253 20.50 15.71 4.13
N VAL A 254 20.96 15.22 2.98
CA VAL A 254 20.99 13.79 2.74
C VAL A 254 21.73 13.23 3.95
N VAL A 255 21.00 12.68 4.90
CA VAL A 255 21.59 11.84 5.92
C VAL A 255 21.86 10.55 5.16
N PRO A 256 23.12 10.24 4.84
CA PRO A 256 23.43 8.92 4.33
C PRO A 256 22.84 7.95 5.34
N ALA A 257 22.28 6.83 4.88
CA ALA A 257 22.00 5.71 5.77
C ALA A 257 23.24 5.54 6.63
N SER A 258 23.11 5.90 7.90
CA SER A 258 24.26 6.12 8.78
C SER A 258 25.08 4.83 8.79
N SER A 259 26.37 4.91 8.47
CA SER A 259 27.34 3.85 8.76
C SER A 259 27.55 3.68 10.28
N ALA A 260 26.94 4.52 11.11
CA ALA A 260 26.87 4.38 12.55
C ALA A 260 25.87 3.27 12.91
N ALA A 261 26.21 2.50 13.93
CA ALA A 261 25.26 1.52 14.50
C ALA A 261 23.96 2.23 14.90
N PRO A 262 22.78 1.61 14.65
CA PRO A 262 21.51 2.22 14.99
C PRO A 262 21.44 2.48 16.50
N ARG A 263 20.86 3.63 16.89
CA ARG A 263 20.69 4.06 18.30
C ARG A 263 19.80 3.10 19.10
N ILE A 264 18.97 2.35 18.39
CA ILE A 264 18.08 1.32 18.93
C ILE A 264 18.21 0.03 18.12
N SER A 265 18.06 -1.13 18.76
CA SER A 265 18.05 -2.41 18.03
C SER A 265 16.90 -2.50 17.04
N CYS A 266 17.19 -2.63 15.75
CA CYS A 266 16.16 -2.80 14.73
C CYS A 266 15.40 -4.15 14.81
N ALA A 267 15.89 -5.10 15.60
CA ALA A 267 15.19 -6.36 15.93
C ALA A 267 14.55 -6.31 17.34
N ILE A 268 14.27 -5.10 17.87
CA ILE A 268 13.70 -4.97 19.22
C ILE A 268 12.31 -5.61 19.33
N GLY A 269 11.48 -5.46 18.30
CA GLY A 269 10.13 -5.99 18.31
C GLY A 269 10.10 -7.52 18.31
N GLU A 270 10.95 -8.15 17.50
CA GLU A 270 11.12 -9.61 17.44
C GLU A 270 11.65 -10.16 18.78
N LYS A 271 12.60 -9.46 19.40
CA LYS A 271 13.15 -9.84 20.71
C LYS A 271 12.09 -9.75 21.80
N LEU A 272 11.39 -8.63 21.91
CA LEU A 272 10.32 -8.45 22.89
C LEU A 272 9.18 -9.45 22.69
N TRP A 273 8.88 -9.77 21.43
CA TRP A 273 7.92 -10.82 21.11
C TRP A 273 8.39 -12.19 21.62
N GLN A 274 9.64 -12.57 21.31
CA GLN A 274 10.23 -13.85 21.68
C GLN A 274 10.34 -14.00 23.21
N GLU A 275 10.75 -12.96 23.93
CA GLU A 275 10.83 -12.95 25.40
C GLU A 275 9.45 -13.15 26.06
N ARG A 276 8.38 -12.67 25.43
CA ARG A 276 7.05 -12.71 26.02
C ARG A 276 6.24 -13.96 25.67
N TRP A 277 6.35 -14.45 24.44
CA TRP A 277 5.52 -15.53 23.91
C TRP A 277 6.31 -16.65 23.22
N GLY A 278 7.62 -16.53 23.11
CA GLY A 278 8.49 -17.54 22.52
C GLY A 278 8.83 -18.61 23.56
N ASN A 279 7.96 -19.60 23.72
CA ASN A 279 8.27 -20.87 24.38
C ASN A 279 8.54 -21.92 23.33
#